data_0e7c1b7c61161e96a4959a14b424fdc1
#
_entry.id   0e7c1b7c61161e96a4959a14b424fdc1
#
_cell.length_a   1.000
_cell.length_b   1.000
_cell.length_c   1.000
_cell.angle_alpha   90.00
_cell.angle_beta   90.00
_cell.angle_gamma   90.00
#
_symmetry.space_group_name_H-M   'P 1'
#
loop_
_entity.id
_entity.type
_entity.pdbx_description
1 polymer ?
#
loop_
_entity_poly.entity_id
_entity_poly.type
_entity_poly.pdbx_seq_one_letter_code
_entity_poly.pdbx_strand_id
1 'polypeptide(L)'
;MLYSLSRRSLVKAASASLVLAHVPSIHAQQAARTFEPKPAGWRTFEVTTTVQLRDPKGEATVWLPIPSVETPWQRTQDSSWSGNGSDVRLGADGDTGARILIAKFSATTAQPTLVLTNVIQTQNRAVDWNDKAAPPAADPADLRRWIEPSTLITTDGIVRKVATQIVAGARGDQEKAQRIYDWVIASTYREPKTRGCGEGDIKAMLETGNLSGKCADINSLFVGLCRAAGVPARDIYGIRLVPSAFGYRELGGNPANLKGAQHCRAEVYLKAHGWVAMDPADVTKVMRQETPEWIKDASHPLVNPVRRALFGSWEGNWMAYNSASDIALTDARRQKLGFFMYPHAQTSAGPRDPYDADSFAYQITAREIKS
;
A
#
# COMPACT_ATOMS: atom_id res chain seq x y z
N MET A 1 68.98 -28.33 62.49
CA MET A 1 70.06 -27.99 61.58
C MET A 1 69.50 -27.00 60.59
N LEU A 2 69.72 -25.72 60.81
CA LEU A 2 70.82 -24.89 60.32
C LEU A 2 70.87 -24.99 58.77
N TYR A 3 70.60 -23.99 57.99
CA TYR A 3 71.16 -22.69 57.64
C TYR A 3 70.22 -22.02 56.61
N SER A 4 69.74 -20.80 56.77
CA SER A 4 70.42 -19.51 56.71
C SER A 4 70.63 -18.93 55.29
N LEU A 5 69.87 -17.77 55.07
CA LEU A 5 70.35 -16.58 54.32
C LEU A 5 70.59 -16.71 52.81
N SER A 6 70.08 -15.86 51.95
CA SER A 6 70.44 -14.45 51.76
C SER A 6 69.74 -13.77 50.60
N ARG A 7 69.14 -12.62 50.83
CA ARG A 7 69.31 -11.31 50.16
C ARG A 7 69.19 -11.12 48.65
N ARG A 8 68.26 -10.29 48.35
CA ARG A 8 68.29 -9.15 47.36
C ARG A 8 68.32 -9.49 45.86
N SER A 9 67.25 -9.14 45.19
CA SER A 9 67.43 -8.23 44.04
C SER A 9 66.10 -7.73 43.53
N LEU A 10 65.91 -6.46 43.69
CA LEU A 10 65.34 -5.48 42.73
C LEU A 10 63.98 -5.74 42.06
N VAL A 11 63.03 -5.02 42.60
CA VAL A 11 61.86 -4.51 41.96
C VAL A 11 62.21 -3.81 40.64
N LYS A 12 61.69 -4.30 39.52
CA LYS A 12 61.45 -3.48 38.31
C LYS A 12 59.99 -3.41 38.11
N ALA A 13 59.41 -2.31 38.53
CA ALA A 13 58.04 -1.89 38.18
C ALA A 13 58.03 -1.58 36.69
N ALA A 14 57.42 -2.45 35.89
CA ALA A 14 57.03 -2.15 34.52
C ALA A 14 55.64 -1.55 34.58
N SER A 15 55.54 -0.23 34.44
CA SER A 15 54.32 0.50 34.23
C SER A 15 53.76 0.15 32.85
N ALA A 16 52.83 -0.76 32.79
CA ALA A 16 52.04 -1.00 31.58
C ALA A 16 51.02 0.13 31.45
N SER A 17 51.33 1.12 30.64
CA SER A 17 50.38 2.13 30.20
C SER A 17 49.34 1.44 29.31
N LEU A 18 48.12 1.24 29.85
CA LEU A 18 46.96 0.90 29.04
C LEU A 18 46.61 2.11 28.16
N VAL A 19 47.03 2.06 26.92
CA VAL A 19 46.50 2.94 25.89
C VAL A 19 45.09 2.42 25.58
N LEU A 20 44.08 3.03 26.18
CA LEU A 20 42.67 2.92 25.76
C LEU A 20 42.57 3.52 24.35
N ALA A 21 42.69 2.64 23.34
CA ALA A 21 42.35 2.99 21.99
C ALA A 21 40.85 3.34 21.99
N HIS A 22 40.54 4.62 21.95
CA HIS A 22 39.24 5.09 21.58
C HIS A 22 38.99 4.64 20.13
N VAL A 23 38.26 3.52 19.95
CA VAL A 23 37.64 3.18 18.68
C VAL A 23 36.53 4.21 18.47
N PRO A 24 36.66 5.13 17.51
CA PRO A 24 35.54 6.01 17.21
C PRO A 24 34.42 5.07 16.76
N SER A 25 33.30 5.11 17.48
CA SER A 25 32.05 4.51 17.02
C SER A 25 31.72 5.19 15.69
N ILE A 26 32.07 4.54 14.59
CA ILE A 26 31.60 4.93 13.25
C ILE A 26 30.10 4.61 13.28
N HIS A 27 29.34 5.53 13.82
CA HIS A 27 27.94 5.66 13.41
C HIS A 27 28.05 6.02 11.93
N ALA A 28 27.95 5.01 11.06
CA ALA A 28 27.76 5.25 9.65
C ALA A 28 26.51 6.13 9.55
N GLN A 29 26.72 7.43 9.38
CA GLN A 29 25.68 8.41 9.16
C GLN A 29 25.02 7.96 7.88
N GLN A 30 23.89 7.28 8.00
CA GLN A 30 23.15 6.73 6.88
C GLN A 30 22.86 7.92 5.96
N ALA A 31 23.46 7.92 4.77
CA ALA A 31 23.36 9.04 3.84
C ALA A 31 21.89 9.44 3.69
N ALA A 32 21.60 10.73 3.82
CA ALA A 32 20.25 11.25 3.70
C ALA A 32 19.70 10.84 2.33
N ARG A 33 18.70 9.98 2.32
CA ARG A 33 18.02 9.57 1.09
C ARG A 33 17.07 10.68 0.67
N THR A 34 16.97 10.92 -0.63
CA THR A 34 15.93 11.76 -1.20
C THR A 34 14.73 10.88 -1.58
N PHE A 35 13.53 11.44 -1.51
CA PHE A 35 12.32 10.82 -2.06
C PHE A 35 11.51 11.92 -2.74
N GLU A 36 11.71 12.08 -4.03
CA GLU A 36 11.11 13.15 -4.82
C GLU A 36 10.57 12.61 -6.16
N PRO A 37 9.49 11.84 -6.14
CA PRO A 37 8.90 11.33 -7.37
C PRO A 37 8.28 12.47 -8.17
N LYS A 38 8.91 12.79 -9.31
CA LYS A 38 8.42 13.78 -10.27
C LYS A 38 8.16 13.09 -11.60
N PRO A 39 7.16 13.54 -12.39
CA PRO A 39 6.94 13.02 -13.73
C PRO A 39 8.23 13.08 -14.55
N ALA A 40 8.68 11.94 -15.07
CA ALA A 40 9.94 11.81 -15.82
C ALA A 40 9.78 10.94 -17.08
N GLY A 41 8.55 10.66 -17.47
CA GLY A 41 8.25 9.81 -18.62
C GLY A 41 7.50 8.53 -18.22
N TRP A 42 6.88 7.93 -19.21
CA TRP A 42 6.10 6.71 -19.06
C TRP A 42 7.00 5.47 -18.98
N ARG A 43 6.69 4.58 -18.06
CA ARG A 43 7.29 3.25 -17.93
C ARG A 43 6.23 2.22 -18.28
N THR A 44 6.58 1.23 -19.09
CA THR A 44 5.67 0.18 -19.54
C THR A 44 5.95 -1.10 -18.78
N PHE A 45 4.90 -1.71 -18.24
CA PHE A 45 4.99 -2.97 -17.49
C PHE A 45 4.03 -4.01 -18.05
N GLU A 46 4.49 -5.23 -18.14
CA GLU A 46 3.68 -6.42 -18.31
C GLU A 46 3.51 -7.06 -16.93
N VAL A 47 2.27 -7.22 -16.49
CA VAL A 47 1.92 -7.79 -15.18
C VAL A 47 1.11 -9.06 -15.42
N THR A 48 1.66 -10.21 -15.04
CA THR A 48 1.03 -11.51 -15.22
C THR A 48 0.54 -12.08 -13.89
N THR A 49 -0.75 -12.38 -13.82
CA THR A 49 -1.37 -13.11 -12.71
C THR A 49 -1.71 -14.51 -13.18
N THR A 50 -1.11 -15.52 -12.57
CA THR A 50 -1.40 -16.94 -12.83
C THR A 50 -2.11 -17.54 -11.64
N VAL A 51 -3.25 -18.16 -11.88
CA VAL A 51 -4.00 -18.95 -10.89
C VAL A 51 -4.02 -20.40 -11.36
N GLN A 52 -3.69 -21.30 -10.46
CA GLN A 52 -3.74 -22.75 -10.71
C GLN A 52 -4.40 -23.42 -9.51
N LEU A 53 -5.74 -23.61 -9.58
CA LEU A 53 -6.49 -24.18 -8.48
C LEU A 53 -6.13 -25.67 -8.29
N ARG A 54 -5.62 -25.98 -7.11
CA ARG A 54 -5.33 -27.36 -6.72
C ARG A 54 -6.57 -27.99 -6.11
N ASP A 55 -6.98 -29.12 -6.67
CA ASP A 55 -8.09 -29.97 -6.15
C ASP A 55 -9.33 -29.15 -5.73
N PRO A 56 -10.04 -28.52 -6.67
CA PRO A 56 -11.21 -27.69 -6.34
C PRO A 56 -12.42 -28.50 -5.85
N LYS A 57 -12.39 -29.82 -5.99
CA LYS A 57 -13.47 -30.76 -5.59
C LYS A 57 -14.84 -30.41 -6.18
N GLY A 58 -14.88 -30.07 -7.47
CA GLY A 58 -16.10 -29.72 -8.17
C GLY A 58 -15.96 -28.39 -8.94
N GLU A 59 -17.08 -27.71 -9.16
CA GLU A 59 -17.09 -26.43 -9.84
C GLU A 59 -16.33 -25.37 -9.08
N ALA A 60 -15.69 -24.48 -9.82
CA ALA A 60 -14.97 -23.36 -9.25
C ALA A 60 -15.21 -22.08 -10.08
N THR A 61 -15.13 -20.94 -9.42
CA THR A 61 -15.13 -19.63 -10.06
C THR A 61 -13.94 -18.83 -9.54
N VAL A 62 -13.24 -18.16 -10.43
CA VAL A 62 -12.11 -17.26 -10.13
C VAL A 62 -12.47 -15.86 -10.58
N TRP A 63 -12.13 -14.86 -9.78
CA TRP A 63 -12.25 -13.43 -10.09
C TRP A 63 -10.90 -12.77 -9.95
N LEU A 64 -10.44 -12.10 -11.02
CA LEU A 64 -9.18 -11.35 -11.01
C LEU A 64 -9.46 -9.87 -11.26
N PRO A 65 -8.84 -8.96 -10.48
CA PRO A 65 -8.93 -7.52 -10.75
C PRO A 65 -8.20 -7.18 -12.05
N ILE A 66 -8.84 -6.37 -12.89
CA ILE A 66 -8.23 -5.81 -14.09
C ILE A 66 -8.01 -4.32 -13.86
N PRO A 67 -6.85 -3.75 -14.23
CA PRO A 67 -6.63 -2.31 -14.16
C PRO A 67 -7.73 -1.54 -14.89
N SER A 68 -8.43 -0.66 -14.18
CA SER A 68 -9.54 0.16 -14.69
C SER A 68 -9.37 1.64 -14.38
N VAL A 69 -8.16 2.04 -13.97
CA VAL A 69 -7.83 3.44 -13.65
C VAL A 69 -7.10 4.04 -14.83
N GLU A 70 -7.77 5.02 -15.49
CA GLU A 70 -7.21 5.81 -16.59
C GLU A 70 -7.00 7.25 -16.10
N THR A 71 -5.74 7.69 -16.10
CA THR A 71 -5.34 8.98 -15.50
C THR A 71 -4.11 9.54 -16.20
N PRO A 72 -3.72 10.79 -15.89
CA PRO A 72 -2.43 11.33 -16.36
C PRO A 72 -1.19 10.59 -15.86
N TRP A 73 -1.33 9.64 -14.92
CA TRP A 73 -0.20 8.90 -14.32
C TRP A 73 -0.28 7.38 -14.51
N GLN A 74 -1.40 6.85 -15.02
CA GLN A 74 -1.54 5.45 -15.41
C GLN A 74 -2.44 5.31 -16.64
N ARG A 75 -2.07 4.38 -17.55
CA ARG A 75 -2.84 4.00 -18.73
C ARG A 75 -2.81 2.48 -18.87
N THR A 76 -3.95 1.87 -19.16
CA THR A 76 -4.05 0.46 -19.52
C THR A 76 -3.92 0.33 -21.03
N GLN A 77 -2.90 -0.38 -21.52
CA GLN A 77 -2.66 -0.59 -22.94
C GLN A 77 -3.42 -1.82 -23.46
N ASP A 78 -3.33 -2.92 -22.72
CA ASP A 78 -3.94 -4.19 -23.10
C ASP A 78 -4.22 -5.05 -21.86
N SER A 79 -5.20 -5.95 -21.99
CA SER A 79 -5.47 -7.02 -21.05
C SER A 79 -5.89 -8.26 -21.81
N SER A 80 -5.07 -9.29 -21.76
CA SER A 80 -5.30 -10.57 -22.40
C SER A 80 -5.28 -11.72 -21.39
N TRP A 81 -5.94 -12.82 -21.73
CA TRP A 81 -6.00 -13.99 -20.84
C TRP A 81 -6.01 -15.27 -21.61
N SER A 82 -5.60 -16.34 -20.93
CA SER A 82 -5.68 -17.72 -21.38
C SER A 82 -6.00 -18.65 -20.22
N GLY A 83 -6.47 -19.83 -20.51
CA GLY A 83 -6.79 -20.85 -19.50
C GLY A 83 -7.75 -21.89 -20.03
N ASN A 84 -8.19 -22.79 -19.15
CA ASN A 84 -9.07 -23.89 -19.48
C ASN A 84 -10.47 -23.78 -18.82
N GLY A 85 -10.88 -22.54 -18.49
CA GLY A 85 -12.22 -22.27 -18.00
C GLY A 85 -13.30 -22.57 -19.03
N SER A 86 -14.44 -23.08 -18.59
CA SER A 86 -15.60 -23.34 -19.44
C SER A 86 -16.34 -22.06 -19.87
N ASP A 87 -16.22 -21.00 -19.06
CA ASP A 87 -16.76 -19.65 -19.32
C ASP A 87 -15.74 -18.64 -18.77
N VAL A 88 -15.09 -17.89 -19.65
CA VAL A 88 -14.16 -16.83 -19.25
C VAL A 88 -14.61 -15.52 -19.89
N ARG A 89 -14.96 -14.53 -19.04
CA ARG A 89 -15.51 -13.28 -19.51
C ARG A 89 -15.06 -12.08 -18.68
N LEU A 90 -15.11 -10.92 -19.32
CA LEU A 90 -15.01 -9.65 -18.63
C LEU A 90 -16.35 -9.31 -17.97
N GLY A 91 -16.28 -8.81 -16.74
CA GLY A 91 -17.36 -8.19 -16.03
C GLY A 91 -16.91 -6.85 -15.48
N ALA A 92 -17.86 -6.12 -14.95
CA ALA A 92 -17.61 -4.92 -14.16
C ALA A 92 -18.59 -4.89 -12.99
N ASP A 93 -18.14 -4.35 -11.88
CA ASP A 93 -19.05 -3.98 -10.80
C ASP A 93 -19.89 -2.78 -11.25
N GLY A 94 -21.21 -2.93 -11.19
CA GLY A 94 -22.16 -1.94 -11.76
C GLY A 94 -22.09 -0.57 -11.08
N ASP A 95 -21.78 -0.54 -9.78
CA ASP A 95 -21.79 0.67 -8.98
C ASP A 95 -20.45 1.44 -9.10
N THR A 96 -19.34 0.73 -9.25
CA THR A 96 -17.99 1.32 -9.17
C THR A 96 -17.26 1.34 -10.51
N GLY A 97 -17.69 0.53 -11.47
CA GLY A 97 -17.01 0.35 -12.76
C GLY A 97 -15.71 -0.45 -12.66
N ALA A 98 -15.39 -1.04 -11.50
CA ALA A 98 -14.21 -1.89 -11.35
C ALA A 98 -14.30 -3.10 -12.27
N ARG A 99 -13.30 -3.29 -13.15
CA ARG A 99 -13.25 -4.37 -14.12
C ARG A 99 -12.78 -5.68 -13.48
N ILE A 100 -13.42 -6.77 -13.87
CA ILE A 100 -13.21 -8.08 -13.29
C ILE A 100 -13.09 -9.12 -14.41
N LEU A 101 -12.03 -9.92 -14.43
CA LEU A 101 -11.99 -11.13 -15.22
C LEU A 101 -12.63 -12.26 -14.39
N ILE A 102 -13.66 -12.89 -14.94
CA ILE A 102 -14.41 -13.98 -14.31
C ILE A 102 -14.16 -15.24 -15.10
N ALA A 103 -13.70 -16.31 -14.43
CA ALA A 103 -13.51 -17.61 -15.05
C ALA A 103 -14.25 -18.68 -14.27
N LYS A 104 -15.13 -19.44 -14.93
CA LYS A 104 -15.82 -20.62 -14.38
C LYS A 104 -15.16 -21.89 -14.87
N PHE A 105 -15.07 -22.86 -13.97
CA PHE A 105 -14.51 -24.18 -14.25
C PHE A 105 -15.54 -25.25 -13.89
N SER A 106 -15.76 -26.18 -14.79
CA SER A 106 -16.64 -27.33 -14.52
C SER A 106 -16.00 -28.30 -13.54
N ALA A 107 -16.81 -29.14 -12.92
CA ALA A 107 -16.34 -30.18 -12.01
C ALA A 107 -15.37 -31.17 -12.65
N THR A 108 -15.41 -31.32 -13.97
CA THR A 108 -14.54 -32.21 -14.76
C THR A 108 -13.26 -31.53 -15.26
N THR A 109 -13.07 -30.23 -15.01
CA THR A 109 -11.86 -29.53 -15.43
C THR A 109 -10.65 -30.02 -14.64
N ALA A 110 -9.75 -30.71 -15.30
CA ALA A 110 -8.49 -31.13 -14.71
C ALA A 110 -7.57 -29.90 -14.57
N GLN A 111 -7.07 -29.65 -13.37
CA GLN A 111 -6.14 -28.56 -13.09
C GLN A 111 -6.63 -27.18 -13.60
N PRO A 112 -7.70 -26.60 -13.02
CA PRO A 112 -8.20 -25.30 -13.44
C PRO A 112 -7.09 -24.24 -13.43
N THR A 113 -6.85 -23.64 -14.59
CA THR A 113 -5.76 -22.68 -14.80
C THR A 113 -6.30 -21.44 -15.50
N LEU A 114 -5.92 -20.27 -14.97
CA LEU A 114 -6.21 -18.98 -15.57
C LEU A 114 -4.95 -18.12 -15.51
N VAL A 115 -4.58 -17.53 -16.64
CA VAL A 115 -3.50 -16.56 -16.77
C VAL A 115 -4.08 -15.25 -17.27
N LEU A 116 -3.85 -14.18 -16.54
CA LEU A 116 -4.21 -12.82 -16.96
C LEU A 116 -2.92 -12.02 -17.14
N THR A 117 -2.73 -11.41 -18.29
CA THR A 117 -1.62 -10.51 -18.60
C THR A 117 -2.16 -9.13 -18.88
N ASN A 118 -1.69 -8.13 -18.12
CA ASN A 118 -2.00 -6.73 -18.33
C ASN A 118 -0.74 -5.99 -18.80
N VAL A 119 -0.85 -5.20 -19.85
CA VAL A 119 0.18 -4.26 -20.27
C VAL A 119 -0.27 -2.86 -19.88
N ILE A 120 0.47 -2.23 -19.00
CA ILE A 120 0.13 -0.90 -18.44
C ILE A 120 1.30 0.05 -18.57
N GLN A 121 0.99 1.32 -18.60
CA GLN A 121 1.98 2.38 -18.45
C GLN A 121 1.73 3.14 -17.16
N THR A 122 2.82 3.43 -16.44
CA THR A 122 2.80 4.29 -15.26
C THR A 122 3.87 5.35 -15.36
N GLN A 123 3.69 6.44 -14.62
CA GLN A 123 4.74 7.42 -14.39
C GLN A 123 4.66 7.95 -12.95
N ASN A 124 5.73 8.58 -12.49
CA ASN A 124 5.68 9.31 -11.23
C ASN A 124 4.61 10.39 -11.29
N ARG A 125 4.00 10.66 -10.15
CA ARG A 125 3.00 11.69 -9.98
C ARG A 125 3.44 12.65 -8.89
N ALA A 126 3.32 13.95 -9.16
CA ALA A 126 3.53 15.00 -8.17
C ALA A 126 2.59 16.17 -8.48
N VAL A 127 2.04 16.78 -7.43
CA VAL A 127 1.33 18.05 -7.53
C VAL A 127 2.35 19.20 -7.48
N ASP A 128 2.16 20.19 -8.32
CA ASP A 128 2.84 21.48 -8.16
C ASP A 128 2.00 22.39 -7.25
N TRP A 129 2.46 22.56 -6.02
CA TRP A 129 1.78 23.40 -5.04
C TRP A 129 1.80 24.91 -5.38
N ASN A 130 2.67 25.33 -6.32
CA ASN A 130 2.78 26.70 -6.79
C ASN A 130 1.95 26.96 -8.04
N ASP A 131 1.45 25.90 -8.69
CA ASP A 131 0.57 26.06 -9.85
C ASP A 131 -0.76 26.67 -9.39
N LYS A 132 -1.07 27.84 -9.95
CA LYS A 132 -2.32 28.57 -9.71
C LYS A 132 -3.36 28.33 -10.80
N ALA A 133 -3.04 27.55 -11.83
CA ALA A 133 -4.02 27.16 -12.83
C ALA A 133 -5.08 26.26 -12.18
N ALA A 134 -6.33 26.69 -12.26
CA ALA A 134 -7.43 25.87 -11.75
C ALA A 134 -7.49 24.56 -12.55
N PRO A 135 -7.55 23.41 -11.89
CA PRO A 135 -7.74 22.15 -12.58
C PRO A 135 -9.13 22.16 -13.29
N PRO A 136 -9.32 21.34 -14.32
CA PRO A 136 -10.65 21.14 -14.88
C PRO A 136 -11.65 20.86 -13.76
N ALA A 137 -12.82 21.51 -13.82
CA ALA A 137 -13.87 21.29 -12.81
C ALA A 137 -14.27 19.81 -12.81
N ALA A 138 -14.18 19.17 -11.65
CA ALA A 138 -14.72 17.83 -11.49
C ALA A 138 -16.25 17.89 -11.44
N ASP A 139 -16.90 16.83 -11.91
CA ASP A 139 -18.36 16.70 -11.79
C ASP A 139 -18.75 16.73 -10.30
N PRO A 140 -19.64 17.64 -9.89
CA PRO A 140 -20.13 17.69 -8.50
C PRO A 140 -20.78 16.37 -8.04
N ALA A 141 -21.35 15.59 -8.95
CA ALA A 141 -21.94 14.30 -8.62
C ALA A 141 -20.84 13.25 -8.28
N ASP A 142 -19.75 13.24 -9.04
CA ASP A 142 -18.60 12.39 -8.75
C ASP A 142 -17.95 12.78 -7.41
N LEU A 143 -17.78 14.07 -7.14
CA LEU A 143 -17.24 14.54 -5.86
C LEU A 143 -18.12 14.16 -4.66
N ARG A 144 -19.47 14.23 -4.81
CA ARG A 144 -20.40 13.80 -3.75
C ARG A 144 -20.23 12.32 -3.42
N ARG A 145 -20.07 11.46 -4.42
CA ARG A 145 -19.81 10.04 -4.23
C ARG A 145 -18.60 9.80 -3.31
N TRP A 146 -17.57 10.63 -3.42
CA TRP A 146 -16.33 10.48 -2.64
C TRP A 146 -16.36 11.16 -1.27
N ILE A 147 -17.50 11.65 -0.83
CA ILE A 147 -17.81 12.07 0.55
C ILE A 147 -18.69 11.03 1.24
N GLU A 148 -19.45 10.23 0.46
CA GLU A 148 -20.35 9.23 1.00
C GLU A 148 -19.59 8.09 1.71
N PRO A 149 -20.20 7.50 2.77
CA PRO A 149 -19.63 6.35 3.45
C PRO A 149 -19.64 5.09 2.58
N SER A 150 -18.82 4.11 2.97
CA SER A 150 -18.94 2.71 2.58
C SER A 150 -19.10 1.85 3.84
N THR A 151 -19.28 0.53 3.65
CA THR A 151 -19.49 -0.38 4.79
C THR A 151 -18.37 -0.28 5.82
N LEU A 152 -17.10 -0.21 5.38
CA LEU A 152 -15.94 -0.17 6.28
C LEU A 152 -15.39 1.25 6.50
N ILE A 153 -15.68 2.18 5.58
CA ILE A 153 -15.22 3.57 5.66
C ILE A 153 -16.42 4.46 6.00
N THR A 154 -16.80 4.44 7.26
CA THR A 154 -17.92 5.25 7.78
C THR A 154 -17.53 6.71 7.92
N THR A 155 -18.49 7.64 7.96
CA THR A 155 -18.24 9.09 8.03
C THR A 155 -18.99 9.77 9.19
N ASP A 156 -19.68 9.01 10.02
CA ASP A 156 -20.47 9.47 11.15
C ASP A 156 -19.90 9.01 12.51
N GLY A 157 -20.65 9.13 13.58
CA GLY A 157 -20.32 8.65 14.91
C GLY A 157 -18.92 9.09 15.37
N ILE A 158 -18.11 8.12 15.78
CA ILE A 158 -16.75 8.36 16.27
C ILE A 158 -15.83 8.94 15.20
N VAL A 159 -16.00 8.53 13.91
CA VAL A 159 -15.18 9.02 12.81
C VAL A 159 -15.39 10.54 12.64
N ARG A 160 -16.63 10.98 12.62
CA ARG A 160 -16.96 12.43 12.55
C ARG A 160 -16.44 13.19 13.75
N LYS A 161 -16.57 12.63 14.96
CA LYS A 161 -16.08 13.25 16.18
C LYS A 161 -14.57 13.48 16.11
N VAL A 162 -13.80 12.46 15.75
CA VAL A 162 -12.33 12.54 15.62
C VAL A 162 -11.93 13.49 14.49
N ALA A 163 -12.56 13.38 13.31
CA ALA A 163 -12.29 14.29 12.19
C ALA A 163 -12.50 15.76 12.60
N THR A 164 -13.62 16.08 13.25
CA THR A 164 -13.94 17.44 13.70
C THR A 164 -12.88 17.98 14.67
N GLN A 165 -12.38 17.16 15.57
CA GLN A 165 -11.31 17.56 16.50
C GLN A 165 -9.99 17.86 15.77
N ILE A 166 -9.60 17.01 14.81
CA ILE A 166 -8.36 17.17 14.04
C ILE A 166 -8.39 18.45 13.22
N VAL A 167 -9.51 18.74 12.53
CA VAL A 167 -9.60 19.87 11.60
C VAL A 167 -10.06 21.17 12.26
N ALA A 168 -10.19 21.21 13.59
CA ALA A 168 -10.65 22.40 14.29
C ALA A 168 -9.78 23.63 13.95
N GLY A 169 -10.39 24.70 13.41
CA GLY A 169 -9.72 25.93 12.98
C GLY A 169 -8.95 25.83 11.66
N ALA A 170 -9.05 24.72 10.91
CA ALA A 170 -8.45 24.60 9.59
C ALA A 170 -9.14 25.50 8.56
N ARG A 171 -8.34 26.12 7.68
CA ARG A 171 -8.79 27.07 6.65
C ARG A 171 -8.76 26.41 5.27
N GLY A 172 -9.81 25.71 4.90
CA GLY A 172 -9.95 25.07 3.59
C GLY A 172 -9.45 23.62 3.54
N ASP A 173 -9.65 23.00 2.36
CA ASP A 173 -9.53 21.54 2.21
C ASP A 173 -8.10 21.04 2.32
N GLN A 174 -7.13 21.80 1.80
CA GLN A 174 -5.72 21.44 1.87
C GLN A 174 -5.22 21.37 3.32
N GLU A 175 -5.56 22.37 4.14
CA GLU A 175 -5.15 22.37 5.56
C GLU A 175 -5.85 21.26 6.35
N LYS A 176 -7.15 20.98 6.06
CA LYS A 176 -7.86 19.83 6.64
C LYS A 176 -7.15 18.52 6.30
N ALA A 177 -6.86 18.28 5.02
CA ALA A 177 -6.17 17.08 4.56
C ALA A 177 -4.77 16.95 5.19
N GLN A 178 -4.01 18.06 5.31
CA GLN A 178 -2.70 18.05 5.93
C GLN A 178 -2.77 17.68 7.41
N ARG A 179 -3.70 18.25 8.17
CA ARG A 179 -3.87 17.93 9.59
C ARG A 179 -4.28 16.48 9.81
N ILE A 180 -5.17 15.96 8.96
CA ILE A 180 -5.57 14.54 9.01
C ILE A 180 -4.40 13.64 8.66
N TYR A 181 -3.63 13.96 7.62
CA TYR A 181 -2.44 13.23 7.20
C TYR A 181 -1.40 13.14 8.32
N ASP A 182 -1.09 14.27 8.94
CA ASP A 182 -0.13 14.33 10.04
C ASP A 182 -0.63 13.59 11.29
N TRP A 183 -1.92 13.71 11.59
CA TRP A 183 -2.53 12.99 12.70
C TRP A 183 -2.51 11.48 12.49
N VAL A 184 -2.83 11.02 11.29
CA VAL A 184 -2.80 9.58 10.96
C VAL A 184 -1.38 9.04 11.13
N ILE A 185 -0.35 9.71 10.59
CA ILE A 185 1.05 9.29 10.75
C ILE A 185 1.48 9.26 12.21
N ALA A 186 1.05 10.25 13.02
CA ALA A 186 1.43 10.35 14.42
C ALA A 186 0.68 9.35 15.32
N SER A 187 -0.55 8.98 14.96
CA SER A 187 -1.43 8.17 15.79
C SER A 187 -1.48 6.70 15.42
N THR A 188 -1.13 6.35 14.17
CA THR A 188 -1.16 4.96 13.69
C THR A 188 0.23 4.37 13.61
N TYR A 189 0.30 3.05 13.49
CA TYR A 189 1.57 2.38 13.22
C TYR A 189 1.38 1.11 12.38
N ARG A 190 2.38 0.84 11.57
CA ARG A 190 2.45 -0.38 10.78
C ARG A 190 2.60 -1.61 11.67
N GLU A 191 1.64 -2.56 11.61
CA GLU A 191 1.72 -3.86 12.27
C GLU A 191 2.09 -4.94 11.24
N PRO A 192 3.35 -5.43 11.24
CA PRO A 192 3.80 -6.41 10.25
C PRO A 192 3.02 -7.73 10.26
N LYS A 193 2.42 -8.10 11.41
CA LYS A 193 1.67 -9.35 11.58
C LYS A 193 0.23 -9.26 11.07
N THR A 194 -0.29 -8.06 10.79
CA THR A 194 -1.63 -7.90 10.19
C THR A 194 -1.71 -8.71 8.91
N ARG A 195 -2.79 -9.45 8.74
CA ARG A 195 -3.01 -10.32 7.60
C ARG A 195 -3.33 -9.53 6.34
N GLY A 196 -2.76 -9.91 5.20
CA GLY A 196 -2.95 -9.20 3.94
C GLY A 196 -2.58 -7.73 4.03
N CYS A 197 -3.47 -6.85 3.57
CA CYS A 197 -3.35 -5.39 3.70
C CYS A 197 -4.14 -4.80 4.87
N GLY A 198 -4.72 -5.63 5.73
CA GLY A 198 -5.69 -5.25 6.76
C GLY A 198 -7.13 -5.32 6.24
N GLU A 199 -8.06 -4.90 7.05
CA GLU A 199 -9.51 -4.94 6.74
C GLU A 199 -10.05 -3.58 6.32
N GLY A 200 -9.53 -2.49 6.88
CA GLY A 200 -9.99 -1.14 6.62
C GLY A 200 -11.27 -0.76 7.39
N ASP A 201 -11.61 -1.46 8.48
CA ASP A 201 -12.73 -1.09 9.36
C ASP A 201 -12.30 0.05 10.29
N ILE A 202 -12.44 1.27 9.80
CA ILE A 202 -11.98 2.47 10.50
C ILE A 202 -12.80 2.79 11.76
N LYS A 203 -14.07 2.36 11.80
CA LYS A 203 -14.90 2.54 12.98
C LYS A 203 -14.40 1.65 14.12
N ALA A 204 -14.17 0.38 13.85
CA ALA A 204 -13.62 -0.54 14.83
C ALA A 204 -12.25 -0.10 15.34
N MET A 205 -11.36 0.40 14.46
CA MET A 205 -10.07 0.97 14.85
C MET A 205 -10.21 2.09 15.87
N LEU A 206 -11.10 3.05 15.62
CA LEU A 206 -11.30 4.20 16.51
C LEU A 206 -12.04 3.84 17.80
N GLU A 207 -13.03 2.95 17.76
CA GLU A 207 -13.79 2.52 18.94
C GLU A 207 -12.94 1.69 19.91
N THR A 208 -12.07 0.84 19.38
CA THR A 208 -11.17 0.01 20.21
C THR A 208 -9.91 0.74 20.64
N GLY A 209 -9.56 1.86 19.97
CA GLY A 209 -8.30 2.55 20.16
C GLY A 209 -7.09 1.78 19.58
N ASN A 210 -7.30 0.66 18.91
CA ASN A 210 -6.25 -0.07 18.21
C ASN A 210 -6.03 0.54 16.82
N LEU A 211 -5.11 1.50 16.72
CA LEU A 211 -4.76 2.19 15.49
C LEU A 211 -3.58 1.55 14.74
N SER A 212 -3.34 0.26 14.99
CA SER A 212 -2.35 -0.52 14.25
C SER A 212 -2.94 -1.16 13.00
N GLY A 213 -2.11 -1.41 12.00
CA GLY A 213 -2.58 -2.12 10.81
C GLY A 213 -1.62 -2.05 9.64
N LYS A 214 -2.17 -2.28 8.45
CA LYS A 214 -1.45 -2.15 7.19
C LYS A 214 -2.09 -1.08 6.30
N CYS A 215 -1.79 -1.13 5.00
CA CYS A 215 -2.15 -0.04 4.10
C CYS A 215 -3.67 0.18 4.01
N ALA A 216 -4.49 -0.86 4.00
CA ALA A 216 -5.94 -0.70 3.97
C ALA A 216 -6.47 -0.06 5.26
N ASP A 217 -5.94 -0.46 6.43
CA ASP A 217 -6.36 0.11 7.71
C ASP A 217 -5.99 1.61 7.79
N ILE A 218 -4.73 1.94 7.49
CA ILE A 218 -4.18 3.28 7.70
C ILE A 218 -4.67 4.27 6.64
N ASN A 219 -4.69 3.87 5.36
CA ASN A 219 -5.14 4.75 4.29
C ASN A 219 -6.67 4.91 4.30
N SER A 220 -7.44 3.85 4.59
CA SER A 220 -8.90 3.98 4.74
C SER A 220 -9.28 4.85 5.93
N LEU A 221 -8.51 4.81 7.03
CA LEU A 221 -8.71 5.74 8.16
C LEU A 221 -8.49 7.20 7.70
N PHE A 222 -7.41 7.46 6.96
CA PHE A 222 -7.16 8.78 6.36
C PHE A 222 -8.33 9.21 5.46
N VAL A 223 -8.77 8.35 4.56
CA VAL A 223 -9.89 8.62 3.62
C VAL A 223 -11.19 8.90 4.38
N GLY A 224 -11.55 8.08 5.36
CA GLY A 224 -12.76 8.26 6.14
C GLY A 224 -12.78 9.55 6.96
N LEU A 225 -11.65 9.91 7.56
CA LEU A 225 -11.51 11.18 8.29
C LEU A 225 -11.62 12.39 7.34
N CYS A 226 -11.03 12.32 6.12
CA CYS A 226 -11.18 13.35 5.11
C CYS A 226 -12.65 13.50 4.66
N ARG A 227 -13.32 12.40 4.34
CA ARG A 227 -14.75 12.38 3.98
C ARG A 227 -15.62 12.98 5.09
N ALA A 228 -15.39 12.56 6.34
CA ALA A 228 -16.10 13.09 7.51
C ALA A 228 -15.88 14.59 7.74
N ALA A 229 -14.70 15.12 7.33
CA ALA A 229 -14.37 16.55 7.35
C ALA A 229 -14.91 17.32 6.12
N GLY A 230 -15.62 16.65 5.19
CA GLY A 230 -16.15 17.24 3.98
C GLY A 230 -15.16 17.40 2.84
N VAL A 231 -14.01 16.70 2.90
CA VAL A 231 -13.01 16.66 1.82
C VAL A 231 -13.21 15.36 1.03
N PRO A 232 -13.54 15.42 -0.29
CA PRO A 232 -13.69 14.22 -1.09
C PRO A 232 -12.39 13.43 -1.12
N ALA A 233 -12.46 12.13 -0.81
CA ALA A 233 -11.28 11.27 -0.71
C ALA A 233 -11.62 9.84 -1.12
N ARG A 234 -10.63 9.11 -1.65
CA ARG A 234 -10.79 7.72 -2.06
C ARG A 234 -9.51 6.92 -1.87
N ASP A 235 -9.67 5.64 -1.55
CA ASP A 235 -8.60 4.66 -1.68
C ASP A 235 -8.43 4.27 -3.15
N ILE A 236 -7.20 4.00 -3.53
CA ILE A 236 -6.84 3.41 -4.82
C ILE A 236 -6.13 2.09 -4.54
N TYR A 237 -6.74 0.99 -4.95
CA TYR A 237 -6.24 -0.36 -4.69
C TYR A 237 -5.36 -0.85 -5.82
N GLY A 238 -4.19 -1.39 -5.47
CA GLY A 238 -3.21 -1.75 -6.48
C GLY A 238 -2.11 -2.69 -5.99
N ILE A 239 -1.01 -2.73 -6.73
CA ILE A 239 0.13 -3.60 -6.46
C ILE A 239 1.45 -2.90 -6.84
N ARG A 240 2.49 -3.08 -6.03
CA ARG A 240 3.85 -2.64 -6.36
C ARG A 240 4.44 -3.57 -7.42
N LEU A 241 5.18 -3.01 -8.36
CA LEU A 241 5.68 -3.74 -9.52
C LEU A 241 7.18 -4.03 -9.44
N VAL A 242 7.96 -3.03 -9.01
CA VAL A 242 9.43 -3.07 -9.02
C VAL A 242 9.99 -2.36 -7.80
N PRO A 243 11.28 -2.52 -7.48
CA PRO A 243 11.93 -1.77 -6.41
C PRO A 243 11.75 -0.25 -6.56
N SER A 244 11.77 0.47 -5.44
CA SER A 244 11.80 1.93 -5.45
C SER A 244 13.10 2.46 -6.05
N ALA A 245 13.01 3.40 -6.97
CA ALA A 245 14.16 4.08 -7.57
C ALA A 245 14.89 5.00 -6.57
N PHE A 246 14.25 5.31 -5.42
CA PHE A 246 14.78 6.16 -4.36
C PHE A 246 15.50 5.38 -3.25
N GLY A 247 15.72 4.07 -3.43
CA GLY A 247 16.46 3.23 -2.51
C GLY A 247 15.71 2.84 -1.23
N TYR A 248 14.41 3.10 -1.15
CA TYR A 248 13.56 2.63 -0.04
C TYR A 248 13.09 1.20 -0.32
N ARG A 249 13.60 0.25 0.44
CA ARG A 249 13.27 -1.18 0.28
C ARG A 249 11.77 -1.43 0.46
N GLU A 250 11.19 -0.80 1.47
CA GLU A 250 9.80 -1.03 1.85
C GLU A 250 8.77 -0.38 0.91
N LEU A 251 9.22 0.53 0.02
CA LEU A 251 8.37 1.19 -0.97
C LEU A 251 8.39 0.52 -2.34
N GLY A 252 9.07 -0.62 -2.47
CA GLY A 252 9.17 -1.39 -3.72
C GLY A 252 8.49 -2.75 -3.68
N GLY A 253 8.53 -3.45 -4.82
CA GLY A 253 8.13 -4.85 -5.00
C GLY A 253 9.26 -5.66 -5.65
N ASN A 254 9.23 -6.99 -5.47
CA ASN A 254 10.09 -7.91 -6.20
C ASN A 254 9.36 -8.38 -7.46
N PRO A 255 9.76 -7.96 -8.67
CA PRO A 255 9.02 -8.24 -9.90
C PRO A 255 8.93 -9.74 -10.23
N ALA A 256 9.85 -10.56 -9.77
CA ALA A 256 9.80 -12.01 -9.96
C ALA A 256 8.74 -12.70 -9.08
N ASN A 257 8.33 -12.06 -7.99
CA ASN A 257 7.31 -12.57 -7.08
C ASN A 257 6.69 -11.40 -6.32
N LEU A 258 5.49 -11.01 -6.75
CA LEU A 258 4.71 -9.93 -6.15
C LEU A 258 3.75 -10.43 -5.05
N LYS A 259 4.00 -11.61 -4.49
CA LYS A 259 3.28 -12.10 -3.33
C LYS A 259 3.42 -11.11 -2.17
N GLY A 260 2.30 -10.59 -1.68
CA GLY A 260 2.31 -9.59 -0.60
C GLY A 260 2.72 -8.17 -1.05
N ALA A 261 2.83 -7.91 -2.35
CA ALA A 261 3.12 -6.59 -2.90
C ALA A 261 1.87 -5.72 -3.12
N GLN A 262 0.68 -6.25 -2.82
CA GLN A 262 -0.55 -5.48 -2.83
C GLN A 262 -0.43 -4.28 -1.90
N HIS A 263 -0.90 -3.14 -2.40
CA HIS A 263 -0.81 -1.88 -1.66
C HIS A 263 -1.90 -0.92 -2.14
N CYS A 264 -2.69 -0.40 -1.23
CA CYS A 264 -3.57 0.72 -1.51
C CYS A 264 -2.87 2.05 -1.23
N ARG A 265 -3.25 3.07 -1.98
CA ARG A 265 -2.87 4.47 -1.81
C ARG A 265 -4.15 5.29 -1.65
N ALA A 266 -4.04 6.55 -1.29
CA ALA A 266 -5.19 7.42 -1.14
C ALA A 266 -5.10 8.65 -2.02
N GLU A 267 -6.22 9.21 -2.41
CA GLU A 267 -6.34 10.51 -3.04
C GLU A 267 -7.31 11.39 -2.29
N VAL A 268 -7.06 12.69 -2.28
CA VAL A 268 -8.01 13.72 -1.87
C VAL A 268 -8.26 14.70 -3.01
N TYR A 269 -9.47 15.18 -3.13
CA TYR A 269 -9.78 16.27 -4.06
C TYR A 269 -9.61 17.62 -3.37
N LEU A 270 -8.66 18.39 -3.85
CA LEU A 270 -8.43 19.76 -3.40
C LEU A 270 -8.90 20.72 -4.49
N LYS A 271 -9.76 21.67 -4.14
CA LYS A 271 -10.37 22.60 -5.10
C LYS A 271 -9.36 23.29 -6.01
N ALA A 272 -8.16 23.61 -5.49
CA ALA A 272 -7.13 24.30 -6.25
C ALA A 272 -6.26 23.36 -7.11
N HIS A 273 -6.25 22.04 -6.85
CA HIS A 273 -5.29 21.11 -7.44
C HIS A 273 -5.93 19.85 -8.05
N GLY A 274 -7.25 19.67 -7.92
CA GLY A 274 -7.93 18.44 -8.33
C GLY A 274 -7.62 17.25 -7.42
N TRP A 275 -7.55 16.05 -7.98
CA TRP A 275 -7.19 14.84 -7.26
C TRP A 275 -5.69 14.81 -6.95
N VAL A 276 -5.34 14.80 -5.69
CA VAL A 276 -3.96 14.87 -5.16
C VAL A 276 -3.59 13.55 -4.47
N ALA A 277 -2.40 13.07 -4.76
CA ALA A 277 -1.84 11.83 -4.24
C ALA A 277 -1.54 11.92 -2.73
N MET A 278 -1.90 10.88 -1.97
CA MET A 278 -1.64 10.74 -0.53
C MET A 278 -1.25 9.30 -0.19
N ASP A 279 -0.32 9.12 0.76
CA ASP A 279 -0.01 7.78 1.27
C ASP A 279 0.60 7.81 2.68
N PRO A 280 -0.18 8.08 3.73
CA PRO A 280 0.31 8.02 5.10
C PRO A 280 0.73 6.61 5.54
N ALA A 281 0.17 5.55 4.93
CA ALA A 281 0.52 4.18 5.26
C ALA A 281 1.96 3.82 4.86
N ASP A 282 2.48 4.37 3.77
CA ASP A 282 3.87 4.17 3.38
C ASP A 282 4.84 4.91 4.30
N VAL A 283 4.46 6.06 4.82
CA VAL A 283 5.26 6.75 5.84
C VAL A 283 5.41 5.87 7.08
N THR A 284 4.29 5.34 7.61
CA THR A 284 4.33 4.45 8.78
C THR A 284 5.05 3.13 8.49
N LYS A 285 5.02 2.65 7.24
CA LYS A 285 5.77 1.47 6.82
C LYS A 285 7.27 1.73 6.84
N VAL A 286 7.74 2.87 6.34
CA VAL A 286 9.15 3.27 6.44
C VAL A 286 9.58 3.43 7.90
N MET A 287 8.77 4.10 8.72
CA MET A 287 9.03 4.24 10.16
C MET A 287 9.24 2.89 10.84
N ARG A 288 8.46 1.88 10.46
CA ARG A 288 8.44 0.59 11.17
C ARG A 288 9.36 -0.48 10.62
N GLN A 289 9.64 -0.48 9.31
CA GLN A 289 10.22 -1.64 8.62
C GLN A 289 11.46 -1.33 7.77
N GLU A 290 11.75 -0.05 7.44
CA GLU A 290 12.91 0.30 6.60
C GLU A 290 14.24 -0.01 7.29
N THR A 291 14.29 0.11 8.62
CA THR A 291 15.42 -0.27 9.48
C THR A 291 15.00 -1.38 10.46
N PRO A 292 15.95 -2.13 11.04
CA PRO A 292 15.64 -3.09 12.10
C PRO A 292 14.94 -2.42 13.30
N GLU A 293 15.37 -1.21 13.67
CA GLU A 293 14.80 -0.42 14.75
C GLU A 293 13.57 0.35 14.27
N TRP A 294 12.56 0.43 15.13
CA TRP A 294 11.38 1.24 14.87
C TRP A 294 11.69 2.73 15.02
N ILE A 295 11.68 3.46 13.92
CA ILE A 295 11.79 4.92 13.91
C ILE A 295 10.43 5.52 14.31
N LYS A 296 10.32 6.04 15.52
CA LYS A 296 9.07 6.64 16.04
C LYS A 296 8.89 8.12 15.69
N ASP A 297 9.97 8.78 15.29
CA ASP A 297 9.95 10.19 14.93
C ASP A 297 9.81 10.36 13.40
N ALA A 298 8.69 10.94 12.97
CA ALA A 298 8.44 11.23 11.56
C ALA A 298 9.35 12.34 10.98
N SER A 299 10.08 13.07 11.82
CA SER A 299 11.11 14.04 11.40
C SER A 299 12.48 13.41 11.12
N HIS A 300 12.65 12.14 11.44
CA HIS A 300 13.89 11.40 11.22
C HIS A 300 14.37 11.50 9.75
N PRO A 301 15.67 11.67 9.47
CA PRO A 301 16.21 11.87 8.12
C PRO A 301 15.82 10.83 7.07
N LEU A 302 15.53 9.59 7.46
CA LEU A 302 15.00 8.55 6.56
C LEU A 302 13.50 8.66 6.32
N VAL A 303 12.73 9.23 7.23
CA VAL A 303 11.26 9.27 7.17
C VAL A 303 10.76 10.57 6.58
N ASN A 304 11.34 11.69 6.98
CA ASN A 304 10.87 13.02 6.60
C ASN A 304 10.81 13.27 5.08
N PRO A 305 11.78 12.82 4.25
CA PRO A 305 11.65 12.95 2.80
C PRO A 305 10.40 12.24 2.25
N VAL A 306 10.13 11.03 2.74
CA VAL A 306 8.95 10.24 2.35
C VAL A 306 7.66 10.90 2.84
N ARG A 307 7.61 11.31 4.13
CA ARG A 307 6.46 12.01 4.70
C ARG A 307 6.10 13.26 3.91
N ARG A 308 7.07 14.09 3.56
CA ARG A 308 6.84 15.31 2.79
C ARG A 308 6.36 15.03 1.37
N ALA A 309 6.96 14.07 0.69
CA ALA A 309 6.64 13.76 -0.69
C ALA A 309 5.29 13.06 -0.83
N LEU A 310 4.94 12.13 0.07
CA LEU A 310 3.69 11.38 -0.01
C LEU A 310 2.45 12.18 0.39
N PHE A 311 2.61 13.44 0.74
CA PHE A 311 1.57 14.47 0.68
C PHE A 311 1.70 15.22 -0.65
N GLY A 312 1.19 14.63 -1.73
CA GLY A 312 1.16 15.26 -3.05
C GLY A 312 1.82 14.47 -4.17
N SER A 313 2.54 13.38 -3.88
CA SER A 313 3.22 12.62 -4.93
C SER A 313 3.22 11.11 -4.70
N TRP A 314 3.42 10.35 -5.79
CA TRP A 314 3.63 8.91 -5.79
C TRP A 314 4.74 8.52 -6.77
N GLU A 315 5.50 7.50 -6.40
CA GLU A 315 6.40 6.82 -7.33
C GLU A 315 5.62 5.91 -8.30
N GLY A 316 6.01 5.92 -9.58
CA GLY A 316 5.40 5.14 -10.66
C GLY A 316 5.80 3.66 -10.71
N ASN A 317 6.29 3.11 -9.63
CA ASN A 317 6.64 1.69 -9.46
C ASN A 317 5.46 0.83 -8.98
N TRP A 318 4.25 1.29 -9.18
CA TRP A 318 3.01 0.74 -8.67
C TRP A 318 1.91 0.86 -9.72
N MET A 319 1.00 -0.13 -9.77
CA MET A 319 -0.16 -0.18 -10.65
C MET A 319 -1.44 -0.14 -9.84
N ALA A 320 -2.38 0.72 -10.22
CA ALA A 320 -3.74 0.73 -9.70
C ALA A 320 -4.63 -0.25 -10.45
N TYR A 321 -5.44 -0.99 -9.71
CA TYR A 321 -6.56 -1.75 -10.28
C TYR A 321 -7.83 -0.91 -10.33
N ASN A 322 -8.28 -0.38 -9.21
CA ASN A 322 -9.53 0.34 -9.07
C ASN A 322 -9.56 1.18 -7.78
N SER A 323 -10.65 1.94 -7.59
CA SER A 323 -10.96 2.68 -6.36
C SER A 323 -12.26 2.22 -5.71
N ALA A 324 -12.65 0.97 -5.95
CA ALA A 324 -13.96 0.46 -5.60
C ALA A 324 -14.02 -0.07 -4.17
N SER A 325 -15.05 0.32 -3.44
CA SER A 325 -15.44 -0.25 -2.15
C SER A 325 -16.78 -0.97 -2.27
N ASP A 326 -17.07 -1.89 -1.36
CA ASP A 326 -18.32 -2.65 -1.30
C ASP A 326 -18.67 -3.44 -2.58
N ILE A 327 -17.63 -4.03 -3.19
CA ILE A 327 -17.74 -4.72 -4.47
C ILE A 327 -18.50 -6.03 -4.32
N ALA A 328 -19.54 -6.20 -5.15
CA ALA A 328 -20.24 -7.47 -5.32
C ALA A 328 -19.57 -8.28 -6.44
N LEU A 329 -18.94 -9.39 -6.10
CA LEU A 329 -18.46 -10.35 -7.10
C LEU A 329 -19.67 -11.08 -7.69
N THR A 330 -19.86 -11.00 -9.00
CA THR A 330 -20.94 -11.71 -9.72
C THR A 330 -20.82 -13.22 -9.49
N ASP A 331 -21.94 -13.87 -9.23
CA ASP A 331 -22.00 -15.32 -8.95
C ASP A 331 -21.31 -15.76 -7.65
N ALA A 332 -20.83 -14.84 -6.82
CA ALA A 332 -20.25 -15.17 -5.52
C ALA A 332 -21.34 -15.40 -4.47
N ARG A 333 -21.15 -16.42 -3.63
CA ARG A 333 -22.02 -16.69 -2.45
C ARG A 333 -21.62 -15.82 -1.24
N ARG A 334 -20.91 -14.71 -1.47
CA ARG A 334 -20.30 -13.90 -0.43
C ARG A 334 -20.94 -12.53 -0.30
N GLN A 335 -20.78 -11.98 0.91
CA GLN A 335 -20.98 -10.56 1.18
C GLN A 335 -20.04 -9.70 0.30
N LYS A 336 -20.37 -8.43 0.11
CA LYS A 336 -19.56 -7.45 -0.59
C LYS A 336 -18.14 -7.40 -0.04
N LEU A 337 -17.16 -7.25 -0.92
CA LEU A 337 -15.77 -7.05 -0.55
C LEU A 337 -15.55 -5.58 -0.18
N GLY A 338 -14.83 -5.32 0.90
CA GLY A 338 -14.42 -3.96 1.25
C GLY A 338 -13.55 -3.31 0.19
N PHE A 339 -12.70 -4.11 -0.49
CA PHE A 339 -11.83 -3.68 -1.59
C PHE A 339 -11.46 -4.86 -2.50
N PHE A 340 -10.96 -4.56 -3.72
CA PHE A 340 -10.65 -5.59 -4.71
C PHE A 340 -9.27 -5.37 -5.36
N MET A 341 -8.23 -5.97 -4.79
CA MET A 341 -6.86 -5.97 -5.34
C MET A 341 -6.16 -7.34 -5.22
N TYR A 342 -6.87 -8.35 -4.77
CA TYR A 342 -6.40 -9.73 -4.70
C TYR A 342 -7.18 -10.62 -5.66
N PRO A 343 -6.59 -11.70 -6.17
CA PRO A 343 -7.35 -12.79 -6.75
C PRO A 343 -8.36 -13.35 -5.74
N HIS A 344 -9.54 -13.67 -6.20
CA HIS A 344 -10.56 -14.38 -5.41
C HIS A 344 -10.97 -15.66 -6.12
N ALA A 345 -11.28 -16.70 -5.36
CA ALA A 345 -11.88 -17.92 -5.90
C ALA A 345 -12.87 -18.52 -4.93
N GLN A 346 -13.88 -19.17 -5.50
CA GLN A 346 -14.83 -20.00 -4.79
C GLN A 346 -14.86 -21.38 -5.43
N THR A 347 -14.86 -22.42 -4.60
CA THR A 347 -14.97 -23.82 -4.99
C THR A 347 -16.18 -24.46 -4.31
N SER A 348 -16.50 -25.70 -4.66
CA SER A 348 -17.54 -26.46 -3.96
C SER A 348 -17.23 -26.62 -2.47
N ALA A 349 -15.96 -26.65 -2.08
CA ALA A 349 -15.51 -26.70 -0.68
C ALA A 349 -15.53 -25.33 0.04
N GLY A 350 -15.91 -24.26 -0.65
CA GLY A 350 -15.96 -22.89 -0.11
C GLY A 350 -14.97 -21.94 -0.78
N PRO A 351 -14.90 -20.71 -0.26
CA PRO A 351 -14.01 -19.70 -0.79
C PRO A 351 -12.55 -20.02 -0.48
N ARG A 352 -11.67 -19.69 -1.42
CA ARG A 352 -10.22 -19.69 -1.18
C ARG A 352 -9.82 -18.44 -0.46
N ASP A 353 -8.76 -18.54 0.32
CA ASP A 353 -8.23 -17.43 1.07
C ASP A 353 -7.33 -16.56 0.18
N PRO A 354 -7.71 -15.30 -0.13
CA PRO A 354 -6.94 -14.43 -1.00
C PRO A 354 -5.57 -14.01 -0.42
N TYR A 355 -5.40 -14.13 0.89
CA TYR A 355 -4.15 -13.77 1.58
C TYR A 355 -3.17 -14.93 1.72
N ASP A 356 -3.60 -16.15 1.42
CA ASP A 356 -2.74 -17.34 1.35
C ASP A 356 -2.52 -17.75 -0.11
N ALA A 357 -1.58 -17.09 -0.76
CA ALA A 357 -1.27 -17.32 -2.17
C ALA A 357 -0.75 -18.75 -2.43
N ASP A 358 -0.18 -19.43 -1.44
CA ASP A 358 0.34 -20.78 -1.62
C ASP A 358 -0.78 -21.82 -1.62
N SER A 359 -1.75 -21.72 -0.70
CA SER A 359 -2.91 -22.64 -0.66
C SER A 359 -3.93 -22.30 -1.77
N PHE A 360 -4.09 -21.04 -2.11
CA PHE A 360 -4.90 -20.63 -3.25
C PHE A 360 -4.21 -20.99 -4.57
N ALA A 361 -2.87 -21.11 -4.57
CA ALA A 361 -2.02 -21.35 -5.73
C ALA A 361 -2.16 -20.28 -6.82
N TYR A 362 -1.93 -19.01 -6.46
CA TYR A 362 -1.73 -17.95 -7.44
C TYR A 362 -0.35 -17.31 -7.30
N GLN A 363 0.14 -16.77 -8.42
CA GLN A 363 1.38 -16.02 -8.52
C GLN A 363 1.13 -14.73 -9.31
N ILE A 364 1.81 -13.64 -8.94
CA ILE A 364 1.82 -12.40 -9.70
C ILE A 364 3.28 -12.02 -9.95
N THR A 365 3.59 -11.69 -11.19
CA THR A 365 4.92 -11.22 -11.61
C THR A 365 4.79 -9.94 -12.43
N ALA A 366 5.86 -9.16 -12.51
CA ALA A 366 5.94 -8.01 -13.38
C ALA A 366 7.23 -8.01 -14.19
N ARG A 367 7.18 -7.44 -15.38
CA ARG A 367 8.34 -7.23 -16.23
C ARG A 367 8.25 -5.83 -16.83
N GLU A 368 9.28 -5.03 -16.63
CA GLU A 368 9.37 -3.73 -17.28
C GLU A 368 9.79 -3.93 -18.74
N ILE A 369 8.99 -3.40 -19.66
CA ILE A 369 9.27 -3.42 -21.09
C ILE A 369 10.02 -2.13 -21.40
N LYS A 370 11.30 -2.26 -21.75
CA LYS A 370 12.09 -1.12 -22.25
C LYS A 370 11.63 -0.81 -23.66
N SER A 371 11.26 0.43 -23.92
CA SER A 371 11.00 0.98 -25.24
C SER A 371 12.29 1.10 -26.05
#